data_a5221d06647559ce78553057ab7a35f8
#
_entry.id   a5221d06647559ce78553057ab7a35f8
#
_cell.length_a   1.000
_cell.length_b   1.000
_cell.length_c   1.000
_cell.angle_alpha   90.00
_cell.angle_beta   90.00
_cell.angle_gamma   90.00
#
_symmetry.space_group_name_H-M   'P 1'
#
loop_
_entity.id
_entity.type
_entity.pdbx_description
1 polymer ?
#
loop_
_entity_poly.entity_id
_entity_poly.type
_entity_poly.pdbx_seq_one_letter_code
_entity_poly.pdbx_strand_id
1 'polypeptide(L)'
;VLKPVDPDRFHDTIQKIQKEIASRKNKEQQSIKEKSFLQQYFLLSYIYSGDQERLKEAEGIVDFAAWEQWHCAILIESDESFFDSASDEVPLEIQEELRRSFFYLNLNGRQSLLLFKDVYCDYTLVAKNVYSILKRLHPVRFHLAVSRRFDGYRELPGIMEQLEQQMEEKFYHPDIHVYTSEEEEEKNTGEEEQDSRLMEKISEDISRKDVKQLWSHFHSLASKYQSNTQFSAMYVKFVFSNVI
;
A
#
# COMPACT_ATOMS: atom_id res chain seq x y z
N VAL A 1 41.35 31.61 47.22
CA VAL A 1 40.21 31.24 48.05
C VAL A 1 39.05 30.99 47.09
N LEU A 2 38.70 29.74 46.89
CA LEU A 2 37.50 29.34 46.14
C LEU A 2 36.28 29.72 46.97
N LYS A 3 35.39 30.60 46.44
CA LYS A 3 34.12 30.89 47.09
C LYS A 3 33.27 29.60 47.10
N PRO A 4 32.67 29.25 48.25
CA PRO A 4 31.74 28.12 48.28
C PRO A 4 30.57 28.39 47.32
N VAL A 5 30.25 27.41 46.48
CA VAL A 5 29.10 27.47 45.60
C VAL A 5 27.85 27.40 46.49
N ASP A 6 26.98 28.37 46.38
CA ASP A 6 25.70 28.41 47.06
C ASP A 6 24.81 27.25 46.56
N PRO A 7 24.45 26.29 47.39
CA PRO A 7 23.71 25.11 46.98
C PRO A 7 22.35 25.44 46.33
N ASP A 8 21.66 26.47 46.80
CA ASP A 8 20.35 26.86 46.28
C ASP A 8 20.47 27.47 44.88
N ARG A 9 21.47 28.31 44.65
CA ARG A 9 21.76 28.84 43.30
C ARG A 9 22.20 27.79 42.33
N PHE A 10 22.93 26.78 42.79
CA PHE A 10 23.28 25.63 41.97
C PHE A 10 22.06 24.82 41.57
N HIS A 11 21.18 24.54 42.51
CA HIS A 11 19.94 23.78 42.25
C HIS A 11 19.03 24.51 41.26
N ASP A 12 18.82 25.83 41.43
CA ASP A 12 18.05 26.67 40.53
C ASP A 12 18.64 26.68 39.09
N THR A 13 19.97 26.72 39.01
CA THR A 13 20.66 26.70 37.71
C THR A 13 20.45 25.35 37.00
N ILE A 14 20.56 24.22 37.72
CA ILE A 14 20.32 22.89 37.20
C ILE A 14 18.87 22.75 36.71
N GLN A 15 17.89 23.21 37.48
CA GLN A 15 16.48 23.20 37.08
C GLN A 15 16.22 24.05 35.81
N LYS A 16 16.85 25.21 35.67
CA LYS A 16 16.76 26.03 34.45
C LYS A 16 17.34 25.29 33.23
N ILE A 17 18.52 24.70 33.38
CA ILE A 17 19.17 23.93 32.32
C ILE A 17 18.31 22.74 31.92
N GLN A 18 17.73 22.00 32.87
CA GLN A 18 16.83 20.87 32.57
C GLN A 18 15.58 21.32 31.80
N LYS A 19 14.95 22.45 32.19
CA LYS A 19 13.80 23.02 31.48
C LYS A 19 14.16 23.45 30.05
N GLU A 20 15.33 24.08 29.87
CA GLU A 20 15.82 24.50 28.55
C GLU A 20 16.10 23.26 27.65
N ILE A 21 16.77 22.23 28.18
CA ILE A 21 17.03 20.98 27.45
C ILE A 21 15.71 20.30 27.05
N ALA A 22 14.75 20.20 27.96
CA ALA A 22 13.42 19.65 27.67
C ALA A 22 12.68 20.45 26.60
N SER A 23 12.74 21.79 26.68
CA SER A 23 12.10 22.67 25.66
C SER A 23 12.77 22.54 24.28
N ARG A 24 14.09 22.48 24.22
CA ARG A 24 14.83 22.26 22.97
C ARG A 24 14.51 20.89 22.36
N LYS A 25 14.51 19.84 23.19
CA LYS A 25 14.19 18.47 22.76
C LYS A 25 12.76 18.36 22.20
N ASN A 26 11.79 19.05 22.85
CA ASN A 26 10.41 19.09 22.35
C ASN A 26 10.30 19.85 21.02
N LYS A 27 11.01 20.98 20.85
CA LYS A 27 11.03 21.73 19.59
C LYS A 27 11.69 20.93 18.46
N GLU A 28 12.79 20.23 18.74
CA GLU A 28 13.44 19.34 17.76
C GLU A 28 12.53 18.18 17.36
N GLN A 29 11.87 17.53 18.32
CA GLN A 29 10.94 16.45 18.06
C GLN A 29 9.71 16.92 17.25
N GLN A 30 9.19 18.12 17.54
CA GLN A 30 8.11 18.70 16.78
C GLN A 30 8.54 19.03 15.34
N SER A 31 9.72 19.62 15.16
CA SER A 31 10.28 19.89 13.82
C SER A 31 10.52 18.62 13.01
N ILE A 32 10.98 17.53 13.64
CA ILE A 32 11.17 16.23 12.98
C ILE A 32 9.81 15.64 12.55
N LYS A 33 8.78 15.72 13.41
CA LYS A 33 7.43 15.24 13.07
C LYS A 33 6.81 16.03 11.93
N GLU A 34 6.93 17.36 11.95
CA GLU A 34 6.44 18.24 10.90
C GLU A 34 7.13 17.93 9.56
N LYS A 35 8.45 17.74 9.57
CA LYS A 35 9.22 17.38 8.38
C LYS A 35 8.82 16.00 7.85
N SER A 36 8.65 15.01 8.73
CA SER A 36 8.19 13.66 8.35
C SER A 36 6.81 13.69 7.72
N PHE A 37 5.88 14.46 8.29
CA PHE A 37 4.53 14.63 7.74
C PHE A 37 4.56 15.26 6.35
N LEU A 38 5.36 16.31 6.15
CA LEU A 38 5.50 16.95 4.84
C LEU A 38 6.12 16.01 3.81
N GLN A 39 7.13 15.23 4.19
CA GLN A 39 7.70 14.21 3.30
C GLN A 39 6.67 13.19 2.86
N GLN A 40 5.86 12.67 3.79
CA GLN A 40 4.78 11.74 3.47
C GLN A 40 3.73 12.37 2.56
N TYR A 41 3.33 13.60 2.81
CA TYR A 41 2.37 14.33 1.99
C TYR A 41 2.84 14.50 0.55
N PHE A 42 4.09 14.96 0.34
CA PHE A 42 4.65 15.13 -0.99
C PHE A 42 4.79 13.79 -1.73
N LEU A 43 5.22 12.75 -1.02
CA LEU A 43 5.35 11.41 -1.60
C LEU A 43 3.99 10.86 -2.02
N LEU A 44 2.99 10.94 -1.15
CA LEU A 44 1.62 10.51 -1.43
C LEU A 44 1.04 11.26 -2.62
N SER A 45 1.19 12.58 -2.64
CA SER A 45 0.75 13.41 -3.76
C SER A 45 1.42 13.00 -5.08
N TYR A 46 2.72 12.69 -5.05
CA TYR A 46 3.47 12.28 -6.22
C TYR A 46 3.06 10.90 -6.73
N ILE A 47 2.88 9.92 -5.83
CA ILE A 47 2.46 8.56 -6.18
C ILE A 47 1.16 8.59 -7.00
N TYR A 48 0.18 9.41 -6.60
CA TYR A 48 -1.12 9.45 -7.28
C TYR A 48 -1.20 10.42 -8.46
N SER A 49 -0.37 11.46 -8.52
CA SER A 49 -0.44 12.45 -9.60
C SER A 49 0.60 12.22 -10.71
N GLY A 50 1.73 11.60 -10.39
CA GLY A 50 2.91 11.54 -11.27
C GLY A 50 3.55 12.91 -11.53
N ASP A 51 3.09 13.98 -10.87
CA ASP A 51 3.48 15.36 -11.15
C ASP A 51 4.83 15.71 -10.50
N GLN A 52 5.88 15.70 -11.33
CA GLN A 52 7.23 16.05 -10.88
C GLN A 52 7.39 17.54 -10.53
N GLU A 53 6.56 18.42 -11.08
CA GLU A 53 6.65 19.86 -10.77
C GLU A 53 6.31 20.13 -9.30
N ARG A 54 5.34 19.40 -8.76
CA ARG A 54 4.99 19.49 -7.33
C ARG A 54 6.12 19.05 -6.41
N LEU A 55 6.97 18.13 -6.85
CA LEU A 55 8.14 17.73 -6.05
C LEU A 55 9.18 18.84 -5.96
N LYS A 56 9.23 19.79 -6.89
CA LYS A 56 10.13 20.95 -6.78
C LYS A 56 9.80 21.82 -5.58
N GLU A 57 8.53 21.88 -5.18
CA GLU A 57 8.10 22.60 -3.97
C GLU A 57 8.62 21.94 -2.68
N ALA A 58 9.00 20.67 -2.77
CA ALA A 58 9.55 19.90 -1.66
C ALA A 58 11.08 20.02 -1.52
N GLU A 59 11.75 20.80 -2.37
CA GLU A 59 13.19 21.06 -2.25
C GLU A 59 13.52 21.66 -0.88
N GLY A 60 14.53 21.09 -0.20
CA GLY A 60 14.91 21.47 1.15
C GLY A 60 14.09 20.82 2.29
N ILE A 61 12.94 20.19 1.97
CA ILE A 61 12.12 19.45 2.92
C ILE A 61 12.39 17.94 2.79
N VAL A 62 12.46 17.46 1.54
CA VAL A 62 12.60 16.05 1.18
C VAL A 62 14.05 15.70 0.89
N ASP A 63 14.50 14.56 1.38
CA ASP A 63 15.77 13.95 1.00
C ASP A 63 15.57 13.06 -0.23
N PHE A 64 15.63 13.66 -1.41
CA PHE A 64 15.49 12.95 -2.68
C PHE A 64 16.59 11.90 -2.89
N ALA A 65 17.80 12.12 -2.36
CA ALA A 65 18.87 11.13 -2.45
C ALA A 65 18.54 9.85 -1.67
N ALA A 66 17.80 9.96 -0.58
CA ALA A 66 17.29 8.80 0.15
C ALA A 66 16.17 8.07 -0.60
N TRP A 67 15.34 8.80 -1.36
CA TRP A 67 14.25 8.23 -2.16
C TRP A 67 14.74 7.54 -3.45
N GLU A 68 15.86 8.00 -4.02
CA GLU A 68 16.53 7.32 -5.15
C GLU A 68 17.08 5.93 -4.79
N GLN A 69 17.16 5.60 -3.50
CA GLN A 69 17.65 4.32 -3.01
C GLN A 69 16.53 3.26 -2.85
N TRP A 70 15.31 3.56 -3.18
CA TRP A 70 14.24 2.56 -3.09
C TRP A 70 14.23 1.65 -4.31
N HIS A 71 14.11 0.33 -4.06
CA HIS A 71 14.20 -0.69 -5.10
C HIS A 71 13.05 -1.70 -5.06
N CYS A 72 12.25 -1.72 -4.00
CA CYS A 72 11.07 -2.55 -3.90
C CYS A 72 10.02 -1.89 -3.02
N ALA A 73 8.76 -2.16 -3.36
CA ALA A 73 7.59 -1.74 -2.62
C ALA A 73 6.72 -2.95 -2.26
N ILE A 74 6.12 -2.94 -1.06
CA ILE A 74 5.11 -3.90 -0.65
C ILE A 74 3.87 -3.11 -0.26
N LEU A 75 2.79 -3.30 -1.01
CA LEU A 75 1.47 -2.76 -0.67
C LEU A 75 0.79 -3.72 0.30
N ILE A 76 0.26 -3.19 1.39
CA ILE A 76 -0.55 -3.92 2.37
C ILE A 76 -1.96 -3.38 2.27
N GLU A 77 -2.93 -4.27 2.10
CA GLU A 77 -4.35 -3.92 2.11
C GLU A 77 -5.08 -4.74 3.16
N SER A 78 -5.97 -4.08 3.91
CA SER A 78 -6.86 -4.68 4.90
C SER A 78 -8.32 -4.64 4.42
N ASP A 79 -9.11 -5.63 4.79
CA ASP A 79 -10.54 -5.67 4.46
C ASP A 79 -11.34 -4.55 5.17
N GLU A 80 -10.80 -3.99 6.26
CA GLU A 80 -11.41 -2.96 7.09
C GLU A 80 -10.56 -1.68 7.11
N SER A 81 -11.08 -0.56 7.62
CA SER A 81 -10.33 0.69 7.83
C SER A 81 -9.38 0.57 9.03
N PHE A 82 -8.42 -0.35 8.94
CA PHE A 82 -7.49 -0.70 10.00
C PHE A 82 -6.42 0.37 10.24
N PHE A 83 -5.87 0.93 9.16
CA PHE A 83 -4.75 1.88 9.25
C PHE A 83 -5.14 3.28 9.72
N ASP A 84 -6.43 3.59 9.84
CA ASP A 84 -6.89 4.85 10.45
C ASP A 84 -6.49 4.95 11.94
N SER A 85 -6.47 3.81 12.64
CA SER A 85 -6.15 3.75 14.07
C SER A 85 -4.78 3.14 14.37
N ALA A 86 -4.23 2.32 13.49
CA ALA A 86 -3.02 1.52 13.72
C ALA A 86 -1.78 2.03 12.95
N SER A 87 -1.86 3.19 12.29
CA SER A 87 -0.79 3.73 11.44
C SER A 87 0.54 3.96 12.16
N ASP A 88 0.52 4.25 13.45
CA ASP A 88 1.71 4.51 14.25
C ASP A 88 2.29 3.22 14.88
N GLU A 89 1.46 2.21 15.14
CA GLU A 89 1.84 0.97 15.81
C GLU A 89 2.40 -0.06 14.83
N VAL A 90 1.72 -0.25 13.69
CA VAL A 90 2.07 -1.24 12.65
C VAL A 90 3.53 -1.15 12.18
N PRO A 91 4.09 0.03 11.83
CA PRO A 91 5.49 0.08 11.41
C PRO A 91 6.47 -0.34 12.50
N LEU A 92 6.17 -0.06 13.78
CA LEU A 92 7.01 -0.47 14.90
C LEU A 92 6.96 -1.98 15.10
N GLU A 93 5.77 -2.59 15.06
CA GLU A 93 5.59 -4.04 15.18
C GLU A 93 6.31 -4.81 14.07
N ILE A 94 6.16 -4.35 12.81
CA ILE A 94 6.86 -4.96 11.67
C ILE A 94 8.37 -4.80 11.81
N GLN A 95 8.85 -3.63 12.23
CA GLN A 95 10.30 -3.35 12.34
C GLN A 95 10.96 -4.18 13.44
N GLU A 96 10.32 -4.37 14.58
CA GLU A 96 10.84 -5.16 15.70
C GLU A 96 11.10 -6.61 15.30
N GLU A 97 10.19 -7.21 14.53
CA GLU A 97 10.28 -8.62 14.17
C GLU A 97 11.04 -8.86 12.88
N LEU A 98 10.81 -8.03 11.86
CA LEU A 98 11.49 -8.16 10.57
C LEU A 98 12.98 -7.84 10.66
N ARG A 99 13.40 -7.02 11.63
CA ARG A 99 14.77 -6.53 11.83
C ARG A 99 15.39 -5.92 10.57
N ARG A 100 14.54 -5.28 9.75
CA ARG A 100 14.93 -4.57 8.51
C ARG A 100 14.39 -3.17 8.54
N SER A 101 15.16 -2.24 7.97
CA SER A 101 14.70 -0.86 7.80
C SER A 101 13.86 -0.75 6.53
N PHE A 102 12.74 -0.05 6.64
CA PHE A 102 11.88 0.32 5.53
C PHE A 102 11.33 1.72 5.77
N PHE A 103 10.85 2.36 4.74
CA PHE A 103 10.04 3.56 4.86
C PHE A 103 8.56 3.14 4.83
N TYR A 104 7.79 3.58 5.81
CA TYR A 104 6.36 3.32 5.92
C TYR A 104 5.57 4.54 5.44
N LEU A 105 4.57 4.31 4.59
CA LEU A 105 3.65 5.32 4.13
C LEU A 105 2.22 4.82 4.31
N ASN A 106 1.43 5.51 5.12
CA ASN A 106 -0.01 5.27 5.19
C ASN A 106 -0.67 5.93 3.98
N LEU A 107 -1.33 5.14 3.12
CA LEU A 107 -2.01 5.63 1.93
C LEU A 107 -3.44 6.07 2.25
N ASN A 108 -4.14 5.24 3.03
CA ASN A 108 -5.52 5.50 3.48
C ASN A 108 -5.88 4.51 4.60
N GLY A 109 -7.14 4.54 5.08
CA GLY A 109 -7.58 3.66 6.17
C GLY A 109 -7.46 2.16 5.89
N ARG A 110 -7.36 1.75 4.63
CA ARG A 110 -7.26 0.33 4.24
C ARG A 110 -5.92 -0.06 3.67
N GLN A 111 -5.07 0.87 3.28
CA GLN A 111 -3.84 0.60 2.54
C GLN A 111 -2.65 1.32 3.14
N SER A 112 -1.53 0.62 3.20
CA SER A 112 -0.22 1.17 3.52
C SER A 112 0.87 0.60 2.61
N LEU A 113 1.98 1.31 2.49
CA LEU A 113 3.09 0.97 1.60
C LEU A 113 4.38 0.88 2.41
N LEU A 114 5.14 -0.19 2.20
CA LEU A 114 6.51 -0.35 2.71
C LEU A 114 7.48 -0.19 1.54
N LEU A 115 8.46 0.70 1.69
CA LEU A 115 9.50 0.94 0.68
C LEU A 115 10.87 0.50 1.21
N PHE A 116 11.59 -0.30 0.43
CA PHE A 116 12.84 -0.94 0.80
C PHE A 116 14.00 -0.51 -0.10
N LYS A 117 15.20 -0.47 0.50
CA LYS A 117 16.45 -0.06 -0.16
C LYS A 117 17.37 -1.23 -0.56
N ASP A 118 17.12 -2.41 -0.05
CA ASP A 118 18.01 -3.56 -0.26
C ASP A 118 17.76 -4.18 -1.64
N VAL A 119 18.77 -4.19 -2.50
CA VAL A 119 18.67 -4.70 -3.89
C VAL A 119 18.70 -6.23 -3.94
N TYR A 120 19.34 -6.90 -2.95
CA TYR A 120 19.61 -8.34 -2.99
C TYR A 120 18.68 -9.15 -2.07
N CYS A 121 17.48 -8.67 -1.83
CA CYS A 121 16.54 -9.31 -0.93
C CYS A 121 15.48 -10.11 -1.70
N ASP A 122 15.06 -11.26 -1.14
CA ASP A 122 13.84 -11.95 -1.55
C ASP A 122 12.64 -11.26 -0.88
N TYR A 123 12.00 -10.38 -1.63
CA TYR A 123 10.86 -9.60 -1.14
C TYR A 123 9.57 -10.41 -1.06
N THR A 124 9.47 -11.53 -1.77
CA THR A 124 8.36 -12.47 -1.59
C THR A 124 8.41 -13.10 -0.20
N LEU A 125 9.59 -13.49 0.24
CA LEU A 125 9.77 -14.01 1.61
C LEU A 125 9.55 -12.92 2.65
N VAL A 126 10.02 -11.70 2.41
CA VAL A 126 9.76 -10.54 3.30
C VAL A 126 8.26 -10.29 3.45
N ALA A 127 7.51 -10.27 2.35
CA ALA A 127 6.06 -10.07 2.38
C ALA A 127 5.33 -11.19 3.14
N LYS A 128 5.73 -12.46 2.96
CA LYS A 128 5.20 -13.59 3.74
C LYS A 128 5.45 -13.44 5.24
N ASN A 129 6.62 -12.92 5.63
CA ASN A 129 6.95 -12.65 7.03
C ASN A 129 6.08 -11.50 7.57
N VAL A 130 5.96 -10.39 6.81
CA VAL A 130 5.09 -9.26 7.18
C VAL A 130 3.64 -9.73 7.35
N TYR A 131 3.12 -10.51 6.40
CA TYR A 131 1.79 -11.10 6.51
C TYR A 131 1.63 -11.93 7.80
N SER A 132 2.62 -12.77 8.11
CA SER A 132 2.57 -13.62 9.32
C SER A 132 2.57 -12.80 10.61
N ILE A 133 3.33 -11.70 10.65
CA ILE A 133 3.36 -10.76 11.78
C ILE A 133 1.98 -10.13 11.95
N LEU A 134 1.43 -9.51 10.90
CA LEU A 134 0.15 -8.82 10.92
C LEU A 134 -0.99 -9.76 11.31
N LYS A 135 -1.05 -10.95 10.69
CA LYS A 135 -2.07 -11.96 10.99
C LYS A 135 -2.06 -12.42 12.44
N ARG A 136 -0.88 -12.48 13.05
CA ARG A 136 -0.72 -12.91 14.44
C ARG A 136 -1.13 -11.82 15.44
N LEU A 137 -0.82 -10.56 15.12
CA LEU A 137 -1.03 -9.44 16.04
C LEU A 137 -2.44 -8.86 15.94
N HIS A 138 -3.07 -8.96 14.76
CA HIS A 138 -4.34 -8.30 14.48
C HIS A 138 -5.39 -9.28 13.95
N PRO A 139 -6.64 -9.20 14.43
CA PRO A 139 -7.75 -10.06 14.00
C PRO A 139 -8.40 -9.57 12.69
N VAL A 140 -7.61 -8.98 11.79
CA VAL A 140 -8.03 -8.42 10.51
C VAL A 140 -7.41 -9.23 9.38
N ARG A 141 -8.11 -9.36 8.25
CA ARG A 141 -7.56 -10.01 7.06
C ARG A 141 -6.74 -9.01 6.27
N PHE A 142 -5.53 -9.44 5.90
CA PHE A 142 -4.60 -8.67 5.10
C PHE A 142 -4.28 -9.39 3.79
N HIS A 143 -4.05 -8.59 2.75
CA HIS A 143 -3.49 -9.00 1.48
C HIS A 143 -2.29 -8.12 1.17
N LEU A 144 -1.23 -8.69 0.62
CA LEU A 144 0.00 -8.01 0.30
C LEU A 144 0.36 -8.20 -1.18
N ALA A 145 0.77 -7.14 -1.84
CA ALA A 145 1.32 -7.20 -3.20
C ALA A 145 2.78 -6.74 -3.18
N VAL A 146 3.65 -7.45 -3.91
CA VAL A 146 5.08 -7.18 -3.99
C VAL A 146 5.40 -6.64 -5.37
N SER A 147 6.02 -5.47 -5.45
CA SER A 147 6.38 -4.86 -6.73
C SER A 147 7.48 -5.66 -7.46
N ARG A 148 7.56 -5.47 -8.79
CA ARG A 148 8.82 -5.70 -9.47
C ARG A 148 9.93 -4.82 -8.85
N ARG A 149 11.20 -5.11 -9.15
CA ARG A 149 12.29 -4.19 -8.81
C ARG A 149 12.20 -2.91 -9.64
N PHE A 150 12.56 -1.80 -9.02
CA PHE A 150 12.60 -0.49 -9.65
C PHE A 150 13.77 0.35 -9.13
N ASP A 151 14.09 1.45 -9.79
CA ASP A 151 15.20 2.31 -9.46
C ASP A 151 14.70 3.70 -9.06
N GLY A 152 14.56 3.90 -7.74
CA GLY A 152 14.23 5.17 -7.14
C GLY A 152 12.76 5.58 -7.26
N TYR A 153 12.44 6.69 -6.61
CA TYR A 153 11.06 7.16 -6.41
C TYR A 153 10.32 7.54 -7.69
N ARG A 154 11.05 7.85 -8.78
CA ARG A 154 10.42 8.29 -10.03
C ARG A 154 9.54 7.24 -10.68
N GLU A 155 9.81 5.97 -10.43
CA GLU A 155 8.99 4.88 -10.93
C GLU A 155 7.75 4.61 -10.04
N LEU A 156 7.66 5.18 -8.83
CA LEU A 156 6.60 4.86 -7.86
C LEU A 156 5.17 5.00 -8.39
N PRO A 157 4.81 6.01 -9.23
CA PRO A 157 3.46 6.04 -9.79
C PRO A 157 3.11 4.77 -10.59
N GLY A 158 3.98 4.34 -11.51
CA GLY A 158 3.77 3.10 -12.27
C GLY A 158 3.88 1.83 -11.41
N ILE A 159 4.72 1.84 -10.38
CA ILE A 159 4.80 0.75 -9.41
C ILE A 159 3.51 0.64 -8.61
N MET A 160 2.90 1.77 -8.23
CA MET A 160 1.64 1.74 -7.50
C MET A 160 0.50 1.18 -8.35
N GLU A 161 0.40 1.57 -9.63
CA GLU A 161 -0.55 0.98 -10.59
C GLU A 161 -0.37 -0.54 -10.70
N GLN A 162 0.88 -1.01 -10.80
CA GLN A 162 1.20 -2.44 -10.82
C GLN A 162 0.73 -3.15 -9.54
N LEU A 163 1.01 -2.58 -8.36
CA LEU A 163 0.64 -3.17 -7.07
C LEU A 163 -0.89 -3.22 -6.89
N GLU A 164 -1.60 -2.18 -7.31
CA GLU A 164 -3.07 -2.14 -7.28
C GLU A 164 -3.66 -3.19 -8.21
N GLN A 165 -3.09 -3.37 -9.40
CA GLN A 165 -3.50 -4.41 -10.33
C GLN A 165 -3.28 -5.82 -9.77
N GLN A 166 -2.11 -6.09 -9.16
CA GLN A 166 -1.85 -7.36 -8.48
C GLN A 166 -2.82 -7.61 -7.32
N MET A 167 -3.21 -6.56 -6.59
CA MET A 167 -4.16 -6.67 -5.51
C MET A 167 -5.57 -7.07 -5.99
N GLU A 168 -5.91 -6.84 -7.27
CA GLU A 168 -7.17 -7.34 -7.86
C GLU A 168 -7.23 -8.87 -7.93
N GLU A 169 -6.08 -9.57 -7.93
CA GLU A 169 -6.01 -11.02 -7.92
C GLU A 169 -6.72 -11.67 -6.71
N LYS A 170 -6.87 -10.94 -5.60
CA LYS A 170 -7.65 -11.40 -4.44
C LYS A 170 -9.11 -11.71 -4.77
N PHE A 171 -9.63 -11.12 -5.85
CA PHE A 171 -10.99 -11.40 -6.32
C PHE A 171 -11.10 -12.83 -6.87
N TYR A 172 -10.06 -13.32 -7.54
CA TYR A 172 -10.01 -14.66 -8.10
C TYR A 172 -9.45 -15.69 -7.13
N HIS A 173 -8.51 -15.27 -6.30
CA HIS A 173 -7.76 -16.13 -5.37
C HIS A 173 -7.82 -15.60 -3.94
N PRO A 174 -9.01 -15.62 -3.28
CA PRO A 174 -9.20 -15.05 -1.95
C PRO A 174 -8.39 -15.75 -0.85
N ASP A 175 -7.91 -16.97 -1.11
CA ASP A 175 -7.08 -17.74 -0.18
C ASP A 175 -5.58 -17.39 -0.29
N ILE A 176 -5.18 -16.69 -1.35
CA ILE A 176 -3.83 -16.17 -1.50
C ILE A 176 -3.74 -14.83 -0.78
N HIS A 177 -2.67 -14.64 -0.04
CA HIS A 177 -2.47 -13.44 0.76
C HIS A 177 -1.25 -12.61 0.35
N VAL A 178 -0.37 -13.16 -0.49
CA VAL A 178 0.83 -12.48 -1.02
C VAL A 178 0.88 -12.68 -2.52
N TYR A 179 0.80 -11.59 -3.28
CA TYR A 179 0.81 -11.54 -4.73
C TYR A 179 2.14 -11.00 -5.23
N THR A 180 2.67 -11.55 -6.31
CA THR A 180 3.97 -11.17 -6.89
C THR A 180 3.86 -10.97 -8.39
N SER A 181 4.78 -10.22 -9.00
CA SER A 181 4.79 -9.92 -10.44
C SER A 181 5.30 -11.05 -11.34
N GLU A 182 5.59 -12.24 -10.80
CA GLU A 182 6.21 -13.33 -11.57
C GLU A 182 5.27 -14.07 -12.52
N GLU A 183 3.97 -13.74 -12.55
CA GLU A 183 2.95 -14.38 -13.41
C GLU A 183 2.22 -13.41 -14.33
N GLU A 184 2.93 -12.50 -15.02
CA GLU A 184 2.34 -11.82 -16.18
C GLU A 184 2.40 -12.72 -17.42
N GLU A 185 1.50 -13.72 -17.51
CA GLU A 185 1.09 -14.28 -18.79
C GLU A 185 0.32 -13.20 -19.57
N GLU A 186 0.68 -13.04 -20.85
CA GLU A 186 0.13 -12.03 -21.77
C GLU A 186 -1.41 -12.00 -21.74
N LYS A 187 -1.97 -10.90 -21.26
CA LYS A 187 -3.43 -10.66 -21.26
C LYS A 187 -3.91 -10.53 -22.70
N ASN A 188 -4.65 -11.50 -23.15
CA ASN A 188 -5.20 -11.60 -24.51
C ASN A 188 -6.43 -10.69 -24.66
N THR A 189 -6.34 -9.68 -25.52
CA THR A 189 -7.40 -8.69 -25.82
C THR A 189 -8.49 -9.20 -26.79
N GLY A 190 -8.53 -10.49 -27.14
CA GLY A 190 -9.40 -11.01 -28.19
C GLY A 190 -10.82 -11.46 -27.80
N GLU A 191 -11.23 -11.36 -26.54
CA GLU A 191 -12.46 -12.01 -26.05
C GLU A 191 -13.66 -11.08 -25.79
N GLU A 192 -13.50 -9.77 -25.95
CA GLU A 192 -14.57 -8.77 -25.69
C GLU A 192 -15.81 -8.94 -26.59
N GLU A 193 -15.64 -9.37 -27.85
CA GLU A 193 -16.78 -9.59 -28.78
C GLU A 193 -17.67 -10.78 -28.37
N GLN A 194 -17.09 -11.81 -27.75
CA GLN A 194 -17.87 -12.98 -27.29
C GLN A 194 -18.74 -12.64 -26.09
N ASP A 195 -18.25 -11.79 -25.22
CA ASP A 195 -18.96 -11.36 -24.00
C ASP A 195 -20.17 -10.48 -24.33
N SER A 196 -20.02 -9.57 -25.28
CA SER A 196 -21.12 -8.74 -25.76
C SER A 196 -22.27 -9.58 -26.32
N ARG A 197 -21.96 -10.61 -27.09
CA ARG A 197 -22.97 -11.55 -27.64
C ARG A 197 -23.66 -12.39 -26.55
N LEU A 198 -22.95 -12.77 -25.52
CA LEU A 198 -23.50 -13.56 -24.42
C LEU A 198 -24.41 -12.68 -23.53
N MET A 199 -24.02 -11.42 -23.30
CA MET A 199 -24.85 -10.44 -22.60
C MET A 199 -26.14 -10.10 -23.36
N GLU A 200 -26.08 -9.97 -24.69
CA GLU A 200 -27.29 -9.78 -25.51
C GLU A 200 -28.26 -10.97 -25.35
N LYS A 201 -27.77 -12.22 -25.40
CA LYS A 201 -28.60 -13.42 -25.18
C LYS A 201 -29.23 -13.43 -23.78
N ILE A 202 -28.47 -13.09 -22.74
CA ILE A 202 -29.01 -13.01 -21.38
C ILE A 202 -30.12 -11.95 -21.31
N SER A 203 -29.91 -10.78 -21.92
CA SER A 203 -30.93 -9.72 -22.00
C SER A 203 -32.19 -10.16 -22.75
N GLU A 204 -32.03 -10.92 -23.85
CA GLU A 204 -33.18 -11.51 -24.57
C GLU A 204 -33.93 -12.53 -23.71
N ASP A 205 -33.23 -13.42 -23.00
CA ASP A 205 -33.82 -14.43 -22.13
C ASP A 205 -34.63 -13.81 -21.00
N ILE A 206 -34.13 -12.71 -20.41
CA ILE A 206 -34.86 -11.90 -19.42
C ILE A 206 -36.13 -11.34 -20.02
N SER A 207 -36.04 -10.79 -21.23
CA SER A 207 -37.18 -10.19 -21.94
C SER A 207 -38.24 -11.22 -22.30
N ARG A 208 -37.83 -12.45 -22.65
CA ARG A 208 -38.71 -13.60 -23.00
C ARG A 208 -39.16 -14.37 -21.76
N LYS A 209 -38.67 -14.06 -20.55
CA LYS A 209 -38.93 -14.75 -19.30
C LYS A 209 -38.52 -16.26 -19.36
N ASP A 210 -37.54 -16.58 -20.19
CA ASP A 210 -37.05 -17.97 -20.33
C ASP A 210 -35.98 -18.24 -19.26
N VAL A 211 -36.44 -18.62 -18.07
CA VAL A 211 -35.59 -18.88 -16.90
C VAL A 211 -34.56 -19.97 -17.16
N LYS A 212 -34.88 -20.95 -18.04
CA LYS A 212 -34.03 -22.09 -18.32
C LYS A 212 -32.83 -21.72 -19.20
N GLN A 213 -33.07 -20.92 -20.25
CA GLN A 213 -32.00 -20.38 -21.09
C GLN A 213 -31.17 -19.35 -20.37
N LEU A 214 -31.82 -18.45 -19.60
CA LEU A 214 -31.15 -17.48 -18.72
C LEU A 214 -30.15 -18.19 -17.81
N TRP A 215 -30.54 -19.25 -17.10
CA TRP A 215 -29.67 -20.01 -16.22
C TRP A 215 -28.46 -20.60 -16.95
N SER A 216 -28.71 -21.16 -18.15
CA SER A 216 -27.64 -21.73 -18.98
C SER A 216 -26.63 -20.69 -19.44
N HIS A 217 -27.09 -19.56 -19.98
CA HIS A 217 -26.21 -18.51 -20.46
C HIS A 217 -25.46 -17.81 -19.32
N PHE A 218 -26.16 -17.56 -18.19
CA PHE A 218 -25.52 -17.00 -17.00
C PHE A 218 -24.46 -17.93 -16.41
N HIS A 219 -24.73 -19.24 -16.36
CA HIS A 219 -23.77 -20.22 -15.89
C HIS A 219 -22.55 -20.33 -16.82
N SER A 220 -22.76 -20.24 -18.13
CA SER A 220 -21.67 -20.18 -19.11
C SER A 220 -20.79 -18.95 -18.91
N LEU A 221 -21.39 -17.77 -18.67
CA LEU A 221 -20.68 -16.54 -18.37
C LEU A 221 -19.89 -16.66 -17.07
N ALA A 222 -20.53 -17.11 -15.99
CA ALA A 222 -19.89 -17.28 -14.71
C ALA A 222 -18.72 -18.27 -14.74
N SER A 223 -18.89 -19.42 -15.42
CA SER A 223 -17.84 -20.42 -15.55
C SER A 223 -16.64 -19.91 -16.34
N LYS A 224 -16.86 -19.09 -17.37
CA LYS A 224 -15.80 -18.46 -18.15
C LYS A 224 -14.90 -17.60 -17.26
N TYR A 225 -15.50 -16.74 -16.43
CA TYR A 225 -14.74 -15.86 -15.54
C TYR A 225 -14.18 -16.56 -14.30
N GLN A 226 -14.79 -17.65 -13.87
CA GLN A 226 -14.28 -18.43 -12.75
C GLN A 226 -13.02 -19.24 -13.14
N SER A 227 -12.94 -19.68 -14.38
CA SER A 227 -11.81 -20.48 -14.88
C SER A 227 -10.70 -19.65 -15.56
N ASN A 228 -10.96 -18.40 -15.90
CA ASN A 228 -10.02 -17.56 -16.63
C ASN A 228 -9.69 -16.28 -15.82
N THR A 229 -8.50 -16.25 -15.24
CA THR A 229 -7.98 -15.16 -14.41
C THR A 229 -7.35 -14.01 -15.23
N GLN A 230 -7.41 -14.07 -16.57
CA GLN A 230 -6.84 -13.07 -17.47
C GLN A 230 -7.63 -11.75 -17.50
N PHE A 231 -8.88 -11.77 -17.03
CA PHE A 231 -9.70 -10.56 -16.99
C PHE A 231 -9.46 -9.76 -15.72
N SER A 232 -9.42 -8.42 -15.81
CA SER A 232 -9.37 -7.60 -14.61
C SER A 232 -10.65 -7.77 -13.77
N ALA A 233 -10.53 -7.72 -12.44
CA ALA A 233 -11.70 -7.80 -11.55
C ALA A 233 -12.71 -6.68 -11.83
N MET A 234 -12.22 -5.50 -12.28
CA MET A 234 -13.07 -4.39 -12.68
C MET A 234 -13.91 -4.71 -13.90
N TYR A 235 -13.31 -5.36 -14.93
CA TYR A 235 -14.04 -5.79 -16.11
C TYR A 235 -15.12 -6.82 -15.79
N VAL A 236 -14.80 -7.82 -14.98
CA VAL A 236 -15.77 -8.84 -14.53
C VAL A 236 -16.92 -8.20 -13.77
N LYS A 237 -16.64 -7.29 -12.84
CA LYS A 237 -17.68 -6.54 -12.13
C LYS A 237 -18.56 -5.72 -13.09
N PHE A 238 -17.94 -5.08 -14.09
CA PHE A 238 -18.67 -4.32 -15.12
C PHE A 238 -19.60 -5.23 -15.93
N VAL A 239 -19.11 -6.39 -16.40
CA VAL A 239 -19.90 -7.37 -17.15
C VAL A 239 -21.11 -7.81 -16.32
N PHE A 240 -20.93 -8.24 -15.08
CA PHE A 240 -22.03 -8.68 -14.23
C PHE A 240 -22.98 -7.57 -13.82
N SER A 241 -22.52 -6.31 -13.70
CA SER A 241 -23.37 -5.16 -13.42
C SER A 241 -24.30 -4.79 -14.58
N ASN A 242 -23.93 -5.14 -15.82
CA ASN A 242 -24.77 -4.91 -17.00
C ASN A 242 -25.79 -6.05 -17.26
N VAL A 243 -25.72 -7.13 -16.51
CA VAL A 243 -26.66 -8.27 -16.58
C VAL A 243 -27.85 -8.09 -15.64
N ILE A 244 -27.70 -7.26 -14.60
CA ILE A 244 -28.71 -6.98 -13.57
C ILE A 244 -29.53 -5.76 -13.99
#